data_a2589d178f066f073eb1ef04cd624e84
#
_entry.id   a2589d178f066f073eb1ef04cd624e84
#
_cell.length_a   1.000
_cell.length_b   1.000
_cell.length_c   1.000
_cell.angle_alpha   90.00
_cell.angle_beta   90.00
_cell.angle_gamma   90.00
#
_symmetry.space_group_name_H-M   'P 1'
#
loop_
_entity.id
_entity.type
_entity.pdbx_description
1 polymer ?
#
loop_
_entity_poly.entity_id
_entity_poly.type
_entity_poly.pdbx_seq_one_letter_code
_entity_poly.pdbx_strand_id
1 'polypeptide(L)'
;MSIFKKIRKNLKNTLFYSVLQNFFYRPIKSYSNCFGEDLFVLYYFSYLKSGSYIDIGCNQPKKNSLTLLLHERGWKGFNFDISERCINLFDFFRSKDINQNISIGDKEGEVDSFIFYENC
;
A
#
# COMPACT_ATOMS: atom_id res chain seq x y z
N MET A 1 20.25 26.12 -24.49
CA MET A 1 19.05 25.71 -23.70
C MET A 1 17.88 25.66 -24.66
N SER A 2 17.26 24.47 -24.87
CA SER A 2 16.24 24.24 -25.90
C SER A 2 15.02 25.16 -25.72
N ILE A 3 14.51 25.72 -26.81
CA ILE A 3 13.28 26.53 -26.89
C ILE A 3 12.12 25.87 -26.12
N PHE A 4 12.00 24.54 -26.17
CA PHE A 4 11.02 23.78 -25.41
C PHE A 4 11.13 23.94 -23.87
N LYS A 5 12.34 24.05 -23.34
CA LYS A 5 12.53 24.32 -21.90
C LYS A 5 12.02 25.71 -21.50
N LYS A 6 12.22 26.72 -22.38
CA LYS A 6 11.77 28.09 -22.15
C LYS A 6 10.24 28.22 -22.21
N ILE A 7 9.62 27.58 -23.22
CA ILE A 7 8.15 27.51 -23.37
C ILE A 7 7.51 26.80 -22.16
N ARG A 8 8.08 25.66 -21.75
CA ARG A 8 7.59 24.90 -20.59
C ARG A 8 7.71 25.69 -19.27
N LYS A 9 8.78 26.49 -19.12
CA LYS A 9 8.98 27.36 -17.94
C LYS A 9 7.95 28.51 -17.92
N ASN A 10 7.66 29.10 -19.06
CA ASN A 10 6.68 30.21 -19.15
C ASN A 10 5.24 29.71 -18.93
N LEU A 11 4.87 28.54 -19.48
CA LEU A 11 3.56 27.90 -19.25
C LEU A 11 3.32 27.59 -17.77
N LYS A 12 4.36 27.13 -17.04
CA LYS A 12 4.26 26.83 -15.60
C LYS A 12 3.91 28.04 -14.74
N ASN A 13 4.22 29.25 -15.19
CA ASN A 13 3.96 30.48 -14.46
C ASN A 13 2.59 31.11 -14.79
N THR A 14 1.77 30.44 -15.59
CA THR A 14 0.42 30.92 -15.93
C THR A 14 -0.62 30.43 -14.91
N LEU A 15 -1.60 31.28 -14.62
CA LEU A 15 -2.76 30.92 -13.79
C LEU A 15 -3.46 29.66 -14.32
N PHE A 16 -3.59 29.53 -15.64
CA PHE A 16 -4.18 28.38 -16.31
C PHE A 16 -3.45 27.08 -15.96
N TYR A 17 -2.11 27.06 -15.98
CA TYR A 17 -1.33 25.89 -15.58
C TYR A 17 -1.56 25.54 -14.11
N SER A 18 -1.61 26.54 -13.23
CA SER A 18 -1.89 26.33 -11.80
C SER A 18 -3.30 25.76 -11.57
N VAL A 19 -4.29 26.25 -12.30
CA VAL A 19 -5.66 25.70 -12.25
C VAL A 19 -5.70 24.25 -12.71
N LEU A 20 -5.05 23.91 -13.83
CA LEU A 20 -4.94 22.54 -14.29
C LEU A 20 -4.23 21.63 -13.29
N GLN A 21 -3.12 22.10 -12.71
CA GLN A 21 -2.42 21.32 -11.69
C GLN A 21 -3.33 21.02 -10.48
N ASN A 22 -4.08 22.01 -10.00
CA ASN A 22 -4.99 21.81 -8.87
C ASN A 22 -6.19 20.91 -9.23
N PHE A 23 -6.69 21.01 -10.45
CA PHE A 23 -7.78 20.17 -10.93
C PHE A 23 -7.36 18.69 -11.03
N PHE A 24 -6.12 18.42 -11.47
CA PHE A 24 -5.57 17.07 -11.58
C PHE A 24 -4.76 16.65 -10.35
N TYR A 25 -4.72 17.46 -9.30
CA TYR A 25 -4.04 17.11 -8.05
C TYR A 25 -4.70 15.91 -7.40
N ARG A 26 -3.97 14.82 -7.31
CA ARG A 26 -4.37 13.61 -6.60
C ARG A 26 -3.36 13.35 -5.49
N PRO A 27 -3.66 13.74 -4.25
CA PRO A 27 -2.79 13.42 -3.14
C PRO A 27 -2.70 11.91 -2.94
N ILE A 28 -1.53 11.42 -2.58
CA ILE A 28 -1.37 10.05 -2.14
C ILE A 28 -2.09 9.94 -0.80
N LYS A 29 -3.09 9.06 -0.73
CA LYS A 29 -3.89 8.85 0.48
C LYS A 29 -3.24 7.75 1.31
N SER A 30 -3.10 7.98 2.62
CA SER A 30 -2.77 6.92 3.56
C SER A 30 -3.96 5.98 3.74
N TYR A 31 -3.68 4.69 3.82
CA TYR A 31 -4.62 3.64 4.18
C TYR A 31 -4.39 3.12 5.61
N SER A 32 -3.27 3.50 6.24
CA SER A 32 -2.99 3.23 7.64
C SER A 32 -3.91 4.07 8.55
N ASN A 33 -4.38 3.48 9.63
CA ASN A 33 -5.28 4.16 10.59
C ASN A 33 -4.56 5.04 11.61
N CYS A 34 -3.24 4.88 11.76
CA CYS A 34 -2.53 5.52 12.86
C CYS A 34 -1.76 6.75 12.40
N PHE A 35 -0.54 6.59 11.92
CA PHE A 35 0.37 7.71 11.70
C PHE A 35 0.84 7.85 10.25
N GLY A 36 0.21 7.15 9.31
CA GLY A 36 0.60 7.18 7.89
C GLY A 36 1.88 6.41 7.62
N GLU A 37 2.11 5.31 8.33
CA GLU A 37 3.30 4.47 8.21
C GLU A 37 3.46 3.92 6.79
N ASP A 38 2.35 3.65 6.11
CA ASP A 38 2.32 3.25 4.71
C ASP A 38 2.93 4.31 3.78
N LEU A 39 2.71 5.60 4.06
CA LEU A 39 3.35 6.70 3.34
C LEU A 39 4.85 6.78 3.62
N PHE A 40 5.25 6.53 4.88
CA PHE A 40 6.67 6.49 5.24
C PHE A 40 7.40 5.36 4.52
N VAL A 41 6.84 4.15 4.53
CA VAL A 41 7.39 2.99 3.82
C VAL A 41 7.47 3.28 2.32
N LEU A 42 6.40 3.83 1.75
CA LEU A 42 6.36 4.21 0.34
C LEU A 42 7.44 5.23 -0.03
N TYR A 43 7.65 6.24 0.81
CA TYR A 43 8.68 7.27 0.61
C TYR A 43 10.08 6.68 0.73
N TYR A 44 10.34 5.89 1.78
CA TYR A 44 11.64 5.27 2.03
C TYR A 44 12.11 4.39 0.86
N PHE A 45 11.19 3.61 0.27
CA PHE A 45 11.48 2.76 -0.88
C PHE A 45 11.15 3.40 -2.24
N SER A 46 10.96 4.72 -2.29
CA SER A 46 10.54 5.43 -3.52
C SER A 46 11.51 5.29 -4.69
N TYR A 47 12.79 5.04 -4.42
CA TYR A 47 13.84 4.83 -5.42
C TYR A 47 13.78 3.44 -6.09
N LEU A 48 13.07 2.47 -5.49
CA LEU A 48 12.87 1.13 -6.05
C LEU A 48 11.60 1.09 -6.92
N LYS A 49 11.75 0.59 -8.14
CA LYS A 49 10.61 0.44 -9.06
C LYS A 49 9.75 -0.78 -8.76
N SER A 50 10.34 -1.80 -8.14
CA SER A 50 9.66 -3.05 -7.77
C SER A 50 10.37 -3.68 -6.58
N GLY A 51 9.69 -4.57 -5.89
CA GLY A 51 10.23 -5.30 -4.75
C GLY A 51 9.25 -6.36 -4.27
N SER A 52 9.56 -6.93 -3.12
CA SER A 52 8.66 -7.83 -2.40
C SER A 52 8.52 -7.35 -0.96
N TYR A 53 7.42 -7.69 -0.33
CA TYR A 53 7.16 -7.42 1.08
C TYR A 53 6.54 -8.64 1.75
N ILE A 54 6.73 -8.72 3.06
CA ILE A 54 6.08 -9.70 3.94
C ILE A 54 5.21 -8.92 4.91
N ASP A 55 3.93 -9.28 5.01
CA ASP A 55 2.93 -8.68 5.89
C ASP A 55 2.42 -9.76 6.86
N ILE A 56 2.84 -9.65 8.12
CA ILE A 56 2.48 -10.61 9.18
C ILE A 56 1.38 -9.98 10.04
N GLY A 57 0.24 -10.67 10.16
CA GLY A 57 -0.98 -10.08 10.73
C GLY A 57 -1.60 -9.07 9.79
N CYS A 58 -1.72 -9.43 8.51
CA CYS A 58 -2.06 -8.50 7.43
C CYS A 58 -3.50 -7.94 7.50
N ASN A 59 -4.38 -8.53 8.29
CA ASN A 59 -5.76 -8.11 8.58
C ASN A 59 -6.59 -7.87 7.30
N GLN A 60 -6.65 -6.67 6.77
CA GLN A 60 -7.46 -6.35 5.60
C GLN A 60 -6.63 -5.80 4.43
N PRO A 61 -6.99 -6.18 3.18
CA PRO A 61 -6.19 -5.80 2.01
C PRO A 61 -6.24 -4.31 1.67
N LYS A 62 -7.22 -3.56 2.19
CA LYS A 62 -7.40 -2.12 1.90
C LYS A 62 -7.50 -1.26 3.15
N LYS A 63 -8.41 -1.60 4.08
CA LYS A 63 -8.62 -0.84 5.30
C LYS A 63 -7.48 -1.14 6.27
N ASN A 64 -6.84 -0.11 6.81
CA ASN A 64 -5.71 -0.21 7.74
C ASN A 64 -4.49 -0.98 7.19
N SER A 65 -4.32 -0.99 5.88
CA SER A 65 -3.24 -1.73 5.26
C SER A 65 -1.97 -0.89 5.19
N LEU A 66 -0.87 -1.43 5.70
CA LEU A 66 0.47 -0.85 5.59
C LEU A 66 1.10 -1.10 4.21
N THR A 67 0.63 -2.11 3.49
CA THR A 67 1.27 -2.63 2.28
C THR A 67 0.49 -2.34 0.99
N LEU A 68 -0.73 -1.74 1.09
CA LEU A 68 -1.54 -1.46 -0.10
C LEU A 68 -0.82 -0.57 -1.12
N LEU A 69 -0.14 0.48 -0.65
CA LEU A 69 0.57 1.40 -1.54
C LEU A 69 1.75 0.75 -2.27
N LEU A 70 2.42 -0.22 -1.66
CA LEU A 70 3.45 -1.04 -2.30
C LEU A 70 2.83 -1.98 -3.34
N HIS A 71 1.73 -2.64 -2.98
CA HIS A 71 0.98 -3.50 -3.90
C HIS A 71 0.50 -2.73 -5.13
N GLU A 72 -0.08 -1.52 -4.97
CA GLU A 72 -0.50 -0.66 -6.07
C GLU A 72 0.66 -0.21 -6.97
N ARG A 73 1.89 -0.21 -6.45
CA ARG A 73 3.12 0.00 -7.23
C ARG A 73 3.65 -1.26 -7.92
N GLY A 74 2.95 -2.39 -7.80
CA GLY A 74 3.32 -3.65 -8.42
C GLY A 74 4.36 -4.47 -7.65
N TRP A 75 4.55 -4.19 -6.36
CA TRP A 75 5.35 -5.04 -5.50
C TRP A 75 4.62 -6.35 -5.22
N LYS A 76 5.40 -7.43 -5.03
CA LYS A 76 4.87 -8.76 -4.74
C LYS A 76 4.72 -8.94 -3.22
N GLY A 77 3.51 -9.26 -2.77
CA GLY A 77 3.18 -9.50 -1.37
C GLY A 77 3.26 -10.96 -0.96
N PHE A 78 3.66 -11.16 0.30
CA PHE A 78 3.52 -12.40 1.04
C PHE A 78 2.74 -12.04 2.30
N ASN A 79 1.46 -12.39 2.35
CA ASN A 79 0.53 -11.97 3.39
C ASN A 79 0.14 -13.17 4.27
N PHE A 80 0.27 -13.01 5.58
CA PHE A 80 0.01 -14.05 6.57
C PHE A 80 -0.96 -13.53 7.62
N ASP A 81 -2.00 -14.32 7.91
CA ASP A 81 -2.95 -14.01 8.98
C ASP A 81 -3.58 -15.29 9.52
N ILE A 82 -3.92 -15.31 10.81
CA ILE A 82 -4.63 -16.41 11.45
C ILE A 82 -6.12 -16.44 11.08
N SER A 83 -6.66 -15.34 10.58
CA SER A 83 -8.05 -15.22 10.18
C SER A 83 -8.23 -15.66 8.73
N GLU A 84 -8.88 -16.80 8.53
CA GLU A 84 -9.26 -17.29 7.21
C GLU A 84 -10.07 -16.25 6.42
N ARG A 85 -10.95 -15.51 7.11
CA ARG A 85 -11.74 -14.44 6.50
C ARG A 85 -10.85 -13.34 5.92
N CYS A 86 -9.80 -12.95 6.63
CA CYS A 86 -8.86 -11.93 6.16
C CYS A 86 -8.11 -12.43 4.92
N ILE A 87 -7.61 -13.66 4.96
CA ILE A 87 -6.92 -14.27 3.81
C ILE A 87 -7.84 -14.40 2.60
N ASN A 88 -9.09 -14.82 2.76
CA ASN A 88 -10.07 -14.86 1.66
C ASN A 88 -10.28 -13.47 1.03
N LEU A 89 -10.24 -12.38 1.81
CA LEU A 89 -10.27 -11.01 1.28
C LEU A 89 -9.00 -10.66 0.48
N PHE A 90 -7.83 -11.10 0.96
CA PHE A 90 -6.58 -10.91 0.22
C PHE A 90 -6.61 -11.69 -1.10
N ASP A 91 -7.09 -12.93 -1.13
CA ASP A 91 -7.22 -13.72 -2.35
C ASP A 91 -8.12 -13.05 -3.38
N PHE A 92 -9.19 -12.41 -2.91
CA PHE A 92 -10.09 -11.67 -3.79
C PHE A 92 -9.48 -10.36 -4.32
N PHE A 93 -8.87 -9.55 -3.46
CA PHE A 93 -8.39 -8.21 -3.82
C PHE A 93 -6.93 -8.15 -4.29
N ARG A 94 -6.11 -9.13 -3.85
CA ARG A 94 -4.66 -9.23 -4.14
C ARG A 94 -4.30 -10.64 -4.60
N SER A 95 -5.03 -11.16 -5.57
CA SER A 95 -4.89 -12.54 -6.08
C SER A 95 -3.51 -12.87 -6.68
N LYS A 96 -2.67 -11.86 -6.95
CA LYS A 96 -1.29 -12.05 -7.44
C LYS A 96 -0.27 -12.18 -6.31
N ASP A 97 -0.67 -11.89 -5.09
CA ASP A 97 0.15 -12.07 -3.89
C ASP A 97 0.07 -13.53 -3.41
N ILE A 98 0.97 -13.90 -2.51
CA ILE A 98 0.92 -15.18 -1.82
C ILE A 98 0.24 -14.93 -0.47
N ASN A 99 -0.95 -15.49 -0.27
CA ASN A 99 -1.76 -15.28 0.91
C ASN A 99 -1.92 -16.62 1.64
N GLN A 100 -1.57 -16.66 2.93
CA GLN A 100 -1.59 -17.91 3.69
C GLN A 100 -2.24 -17.72 5.05
N ASN A 101 -3.18 -18.63 5.36
CA ASN A 101 -3.85 -18.67 6.66
C ASN A 101 -2.99 -19.45 7.64
N ILE A 102 -1.99 -18.79 8.19
CA ILE A 102 -1.07 -19.36 9.18
C ILE A 102 -0.67 -18.34 10.23
N SER A 103 -0.31 -18.83 11.41
CA SER A 103 0.38 -18.04 12.44
C SER A 103 1.88 -18.11 12.24
N ILE A 104 2.57 -16.99 12.40
CA ILE A 104 4.04 -16.94 12.38
C ILE A 104 4.52 -16.91 13.82
N GLY A 105 5.39 -17.84 14.19
CA GLY A 105 5.95 -17.95 15.53
C GLY A 105 7.41 -18.43 15.50
N ASP A 106 8.00 -18.54 16.68
CA ASP A 106 9.41 -18.98 16.88
C ASP A 106 9.56 -20.51 16.94
N LYS A 107 8.45 -21.24 16.99
CA LYS A 107 8.39 -22.72 17.07
C LYS A 107 7.29 -23.25 16.16
N GLU A 108 7.53 -24.43 15.62
CA GLU A 108 6.48 -25.20 14.96
C GLU A 108 5.50 -25.77 16.00
N GLY A 109 4.20 -25.67 15.74
CA GLY A 109 3.17 -26.20 16.62
C GLY A 109 1.78 -25.66 16.28
N GLU A 110 0.81 -26.14 17.02
CA GLU A 110 -0.55 -25.60 17.02
C GLU A 110 -0.63 -24.43 18.00
N VAL A 111 -1.31 -23.36 17.60
CA VAL A 111 -1.52 -22.17 18.42
C VAL A 111 -3.01 -21.97 18.63
N ASP A 112 -3.44 -21.93 19.88
CA ASP A 112 -4.78 -21.49 20.22
C ASP A 112 -4.87 -19.97 20.01
N SER A 113 -5.74 -19.53 19.10
CA SER A 113 -5.97 -18.11 18.83
C SER A 113 -7.39 -17.71 19.19
N PHE A 114 -7.53 -16.57 19.86
CA PHE A 114 -8.82 -15.97 20.13
C PHE A 114 -9.01 -14.81 19.15
N ILE A 115 -10.02 -14.90 18.28
CA ILE A 115 -10.39 -13.83 17.37
C ILE A 115 -11.46 -12.98 18.06
N PHE A 116 -11.09 -11.77 18.48
CA PHE A 116 -12.06 -10.79 18.91
C PHE A 116 -12.67 -10.11 17.69
N TYR A 117 -13.96 -10.33 17.48
CA TYR A 117 -14.70 -9.60 16.45
C TYR A 117 -15.02 -8.18 16.94
N GLU A 118 -14.05 -7.29 16.93
CA GLU A 118 -14.38 -5.88 16.86
C GLU A 118 -14.84 -5.57 15.43
N ASN A 119 -16.02 -4.98 15.31
CA ASN A 119 -16.70 -4.69 14.06
C ASN A 119 -15.73 -4.20 12.97
N CYS A 120 -15.36 -5.08 12.07
CA CYS A 120 -14.64 -4.76 10.85
C CYS A 120 -15.55 -4.04 9.86
#